data_f0764f0893be03f4adbe4add34ee27e3
#
_entry.id   f0764f0893be03f4adbe4add34ee27e3
#
_cell.length_a   1.000
_cell.length_b   1.000
_cell.length_c   1.000
_cell.angle_alpha   90.00
_cell.angle_beta   90.00
_cell.angle_gamma   90.00
#
_symmetry.space_group_name_H-M   'P 1'
#
loop_
_entity.id
_entity.type
_entity.pdbx_description
1 polymer ?
#
loop_
_entity_poly.entity_id
_entity_poly.type
_entity_poly.pdbx_seq_one_letter_code
_entity_poly.pdbx_strand_id
1 'polypeptide(L)'
;MDSTKECVSIRQMGASGGRLRIAGTVNDSIVDGEGYRYSIFTQGCPHACPGCHNPQTHDFQGGRLVEPEKLMREVLANPLLEGVTFSGGEPFCQAAVLAALAAQLHENGLDIWCYSGYTYEQLTGCREQSVRHLLQQVDVLVDGPYLEAQRDLTLSFRGSGNQRLIDVPASLKSGGVVLYQPEG
;
A
#
# COMPACT_ATOMS: atom_id res chain seq x y z
N MET A 1 -1.33 -31.76 -4.02
CA MET A 1 -2.60 -31.09 -4.29
C MET A 1 -2.26 -29.69 -4.77
N ASP A 2 -2.47 -29.48 -6.04
CA ASP A 2 -2.01 -28.35 -6.83
C ASP A 2 -2.85 -27.11 -6.47
N SER A 3 -2.30 -26.25 -5.62
CA SER A 3 -2.85 -24.90 -5.44
C SER A 3 -2.45 -24.10 -6.68
N THR A 4 -3.26 -24.17 -7.73
CA THR A 4 -3.21 -23.23 -8.83
C THR A 4 -3.33 -21.84 -8.25
N LYS A 5 -2.19 -21.13 -8.11
CA LYS A 5 -2.16 -19.70 -7.82
C LYS A 5 -2.94 -19.03 -8.95
N GLU A 6 -4.20 -18.67 -8.68
CA GLU A 6 -4.98 -17.89 -9.64
C GLU A 6 -4.20 -16.60 -9.90
N CYS A 7 -3.73 -16.49 -11.14
CA CYS A 7 -3.04 -15.29 -11.58
C CYS A 7 -4.05 -14.15 -11.69
N VAL A 8 -4.06 -13.27 -10.72
CA VAL A 8 -4.91 -12.08 -10.70
C VAL A 8 -4.30 -11.03 -11.62
N SER A 9 -5.11 -10.52 -12.56
CA SER A 9 -4.78 -9.32 -13.32
C SER A 9 -5.20 -8.11 -12.51
N ILE A 10 -4.23 -7.30 -12.11
CA ILE A 10 -4.49 -6.06 -11.36
C ILE A 10 -4.64 -4.92 -12.35
N ARG A 11 -5.83 -4.28 -12.36
CA ARG A 11 -6.11 -3.12 -13.20
C ARG A 11 -5.10 -2.03 -12.94
N GLN A 12 -4.23 -1.73 -13.90
CA GLN A 12 -3.35 -0.58 -13.84
C GLN A 12 -4.09 0.67 -14.32
N MET A 13 -3.93 1.77 -13.62
CA MET A 13 -4.36 3.08 -14.11
C MET A 13 -3.49 3.47 -15.29
N GLY A 14 -4.12 3.94 -16.37
CA GLY A 14 -3.41 4.35 -17.57
C GLY A 14 -2.35 5.42 -17.29
N ALA A 15 -1.33 5.47 -18.14
CA ALA A 15 -0.19 6.37 -17.99
C ALA A 15 -0.64 7.83 -17.80
N SER A 16 -0.48 8.34 -16.59
CA SER A 16 -0.75 9.74 -16.21
C SER A 16 0.47 10.63 -16.45
N GLY A 17 1.37 10.24 -17.36
CA GLY A 17 2.63 10.96 -17.61
C GLY A 17 3.58 10.92 -16.40
N GLY A 18 3.62 9.82 -15.65
CA GLY A 18 4.44 9.67 -14.45
C GLY A 18 3.84 10.26 -13.18
N ARG A 19 2.67 10.89 -13.26
CA ARG A 19 1.98 11.47 -12.09
C ARG A 19 1.18 10.43 -11.33
N LEU A 20 1.06 10.64 -10.02
CA LEU A 20 0.26 9.85 -9.11
C LEU A 20 -1.13 10.48 -8.92
N ARG A 21 -2.20 9.69 -8.99
CA ARG A 21 -3.55 10.15 -8.66
C ARG A 21 -3.83 9.84 -7.19
N ILE A 22 -4.07 10.88 -6.40
CA ILE A 22 -4.30 10.77 -4.96
C ILE A 22 -5.61 11.41 -4.53
N ALA A 23 -6.19 10.89 -3.46
CA ALA A 23 -7.30 11.51 -2.73
C ALA A 23 -6.77 12.58 -1.78
N GLY A 24 -5.64 12.34 -1.14
CA GLY A 24 -5.01 13.27 -0.20
C GLY A 24 -3.75 12.72 0.42
N THR A 25 -3.18 13.49 1.34
CA THR A 25 -2.01 13.12 2.16
C THR A 25 -2.23 13.55 3.61
N VAL A 26 -1.57 12.84 4.54
CA VAL A 26 -1.46 13.20 5.96
C VAL A 26 0.03 13.24 6.30
N ASN A 27 0.50 14.36 6.86
CA ASN A 27 1.94 14.64 7.01
C ASN A 27 2.59 14.02 8.25
N ASP A 28 1.80 13.55 9.21
CA ASP A 28 2.24 13.14 10.55
C ASP A 28 1.31 12.09 11.16
N SER A 29 1.07 11.01 10.43
CA SER A 29 0.24 9.89 10.90
C SER A 29 1.01 9.00 11.87
N ILE A 30 0.32 8.56 12.93
CA ILE A 30 0.79 7.53 13.88
C ILE A 30 -0.15 6.31 13.89
N VAL A 31 -1.14 6.28 12.98
CA VAL A 31 -2.18 5.23 12.92
C VAL A 31 -2.13 4.41 11.63
N ASP A 32 -1.38 4.87 10.65
CA ASP A 32 -1.26 4.22 9.34
C ASP A 32 -0.01 3.32 9.21
N GLY A 33 0.51 2.84 10.33
CA GLY A 33 1.72 2.05 10.45
C GLY A 33 2.50 2.47 11.68
N GLU A 34 3.57 1.75 11.97
CA GLU A 34 4.43 1.99 13.12
C GLU A 34 5.33 3.21 12.87
N GLY A 35 5.61 3.99 13.93
CA GLY A 35 6.41 5.21 13.85
C GLY A 35 5.67 6.43 13.29
N TYR A 36 6.40 7.50 13.04
CA TYR A 36 5.89 8.74 12.43
C TYR A 36 5.90 8.60 10.90
N ARG A 37 4.72 8.72 10.27
CA ARG A 37 4.57 8.40 8.86
C ARG A 37 3.93 9.51 8.04
N TYR A 38 4.38 9.66 6.81
CA TYR A 38 3.67 10.42 5.79
C TYR A 38 2.74 9.47 5.02
N SER A 39 1.43 9.66 5.14
CA SER A 39 0.44 8.80 4.48
C SER A 39 -0.02 9.39 3.15
N ILE A 40 0.08 8.62 2.08
CA ILE A 40 -0.41 8.94 0.74
C ILE A 40 -1.64 8.08 0.47
N PHE A 41 -2.80 8.73 0.35
CA PHE A 41 -4.06 8.07 0.01
C PHE A 41 -4.23 8.11 -1.50
N THR A 42 -3.98 6.97 -2.15
CA THR A 42 -4.18 6.83 -3.59
C THR A 42 -5.65 6.91 -3.96
N GLN A 43 -5.94 7.26 -5.22
CA GLN A 43 -7.28 7.33 -5.76
C GLN A 43 -7.50 6.22 -6.79
N GLY A 44 -8.69 5.61 -6.76
CA GLY A 44 -9.08 4.46 -7.56
C GLY A 44 -8.91 3.14 -6.82
N CYS A 45 -10.02 2.40 -6.63
CA CYS A 45 -10.03 1.11 -5.97
C CYS A 45 -11.05 0.17 -6.62
N PRO A 46 -10.65 -1.04 -7.04
CA PRO A 46 -11.57 -2.00 -7.66
C PRO A 46 -12.33 -2.85 -6.65
N HIS A 47 -11.95 -2.82 -5.35
CA HIS A 47 -12.47 -3.78 -4.36
C HIS A 47 -13.88 -3.44 -3.89
N ALA A 48 -14.24 -2.15 -3.77
CA ALA A 48 -15.56 -1.67 -3.33
C ALA A 48 -16.05 -2.36 -2.05
N CYS A 49 -15.17 -2.56 -1.06
CA CYS A 49 -15.48 -3.26 0.19
C CYS A 49 -16.65 -2.58 0.93
N PRO A 50 -17.69 -3.34 1.34
CA PRO A 50 -18.73 -2.81 2.22
C PRO A 50 -18.14 -2.27 3.52
N GLY A 51 -18.59 -1.08 3.95
CA GLY A 51 -18.07 -0.42 5.15
C GLY A 51 -16.65 0.14 5.03
N CYS A 52 -16.10 0.24 3.82
CA CYS A 52 -14.76 0.81 3.59
C CYS A 52 -14.59 2.14 4.32
N HIS A 53 -13.42 2.34 4.96
CA HIS A 53 -13.11 3.58 5.70
C HIS A 53 -12.89 4.78 4.77
N ASN A 54 -12.53 4.53 3.49
CA ASN A 54 -12.20 5.55 2.50
C ASN A 54 -13.04 5.42 1.22
N PRO A 55 -14.40 5.39 1.29
CA PRO A 55 -15.24 5.15 0.12
C PRO A 55 -15.08 6.21 -0.97
N GLN A 56 -14.66 7.43 -0.62
CA GLN A 56 -14.37 8.52 -1.55
C GLN A 56 -13.18 8.22 -2.48
N THR A 57 -12.35 7.23 -2.13
CA THR A 57 -11.19 6.83 -2.95
C THR A 57 -11.51 5.78 -4.01
N HIS A 58 -12.74 5.28 -4.09
CA HIS A 58 -13.10 4.21 -5.03
C HIS A 58 -13.11 4.68 -6.49
N ASP A 59 -13.60 5.90 -6.74
CA ASP A 59 -13.72 6.43 -8.10
C ASP A 59 -12.35 6.62 -8.76
N PHE A 60 -12.10 5.93 -9.88
CA PHE A 60 -10.86 6.04 -10.64
C PHE A 60 -10.67 7.42 -11.31
N GLN A 61 -11.72 8.22 -11.45
CA GLN A 61 -11.67 9.57 -12.02
C GLN A 61 -11.58 10.66 -10.95
N GLY A 62 -11.80 10.30 -9.68
CA GLY A 62 -11.75 11.23 -8.56
C GLY A 62 -10.32 11.68 -8.22
N GLY A 63 -10.20 12.43 -7.12
CA GLY A 63 -8.92 12.89 -6.60
C GLY A 63 -8.22 13.91 -7.51
N ARG A 64 -6.90 14.01 -7.36
CA ARG A 64 -6.05 14.92 -8.14
C ARG A 64 -4.76 14.23 -8.59
N LEU A 65 -4.19 14.70 -9.70
CA LEU A 65 -2.85 14.28 -10.15
C LEU A 65 -1.77 15.10 -9.45
N VAL A 66 -0.74 14.43 -8.97
CA VAL A 66 0.40 15.03 -8.27
C VAL A 66 1.71 14.48 -8.84
N GLU A 67 2.69 15.34 -9.01
CA GLU A 67 4.05 14.93 -9.39
C GLU A 67 4.72 14.22 -8.18
N PRO A 68 5.33 13.05 -8.35
CA PRO A 68 6.02 12.35 -7.25
C PRO A 68 7.09 13.20 -6.56
N GLU A 69 7.78 14.06 -7.31
CA GLU A 69 8.81 14.98 -6.79
C GLU A 69 8.23 15.98 -5.79
N LYS A 70 6.95 16.34 -5.93
CA LYS A 70 6.28 17.18 -4.94
C LYS A 70 6.10 16.43 -3.63
N LEU A 71 5.64 15.18 -3.69
CA LEU A 71 5.49 14.33 -2.51
C LEU A 71 6.83 14.09 -1.82
N MET A 72 7.89 13.82 -2.59
CA MET A 72 9.25 13.70 -2.05
C MET A 72 9.68 14.95 -1.27
N ARG A 73 9.46 16.14 -1.84
CA ARG A 73 9.80 17.39 -1.13
C ARG A 73 9.02 17.58 0.16
N GLU A 74 7.73 17.21 0.16
CA GLU A 74 6.89 17.30 1.37
C GLU A 74 7.36 16.32 2.45
N VAL A 75 7.69 15.08 2.08
CA VAL A 75 8.24 14.07 2.98
C VAL A 75 9.58 14.52 3.56
N LEU A 76 10.52 14.93 2.71
CA LEU A 76 11.86 15.32 3.15
C LEU A 76 11.90 16.64 3.94
N ALA A 77 10.83 17.44 3.88
CA ALA A 77 10.70 18.65 4.69
C ALA A 77 10.43 18.34 6.18
N ASN A 78 9.98 17.13 6.52
CA ASN A 78 9.75 16.72 7.90
C ASN A 78 10.79 15.67 8.36
N PRO A 79 11.83 16.08 9.09
CA PRO A 79 12.90 15.18 9.51
C PRO A 79 12.50 14.18 10.61
N LEU A 80 11.28 14.28 11.14
CA LEU A 80 10.76 13.36 12.18
C LEU A 80 10.11 12.12 11.57
N LEU A 81 9.91 12.09 10.26
CA LEU A 81 9.30 10.94 9.61
C LEU A 81 10.26 9.74 9.60
N GLU A 82 9.73 8.59 9.97
CA GLU A 82 10.42 7.30 9.95
C GLU A 82 10.10 6.54 8.67
N GLY A 83 8.93 6.82 8.06
CA GLY A 83 8.54 6.15 6.84
C GLY A 83 7.35 6.79 6.14
N VAL A 84 6.96 6.14 5.04
CA VAL A 84 5.81 6.53 4.22
C VAL A 84 4.82 5.37 4.13
N THR A 85 3.53 5.69 4.19
CA THR A 85 2.47 4.71 4.02
C THR A 85 1.68 4.97 2.75
N PHE A 86 1.56 3.97 1.90
CA PHE A 86 0.64 3.96 0.76
C PHE A 86 -0.67 3.32 1.17
N SER A 87 -1.75 4.09 1.10
CA SER A 87 -3.10 3.69 1.52
C SER A 87 -4.17 4.31 0.59
N GLY A 88 -5.40 4.45 1.06
CA GLY A 88 -6.49 5.12 0.37
C GLY A 88 -7.32 4.20 -0.49
N GLY A 89 -7.20 4.31 -1.81
CA GLY A 89 -7.78 3.39 -2.79
C GLY A 89 -7.01 2.06 -2.85
N GLU A 90 -6.57 1.68 -4.05
CA GLU A 90 -5.70 0.49 -4.19
C GLU A 90 -4.34 0.94 -4.75
N PRO A 91 -3.28 0.98 -3.92
CA PRO A 91 -1.96 1.43 -4.36
C PRO A 91 -1.40 0.62 -5.55
N PHE A 92 -1.67 -0.69 -5.58
CA PHE A 92 -1.18 -1.54 -6.66
C PHE A 92 -1.82 -1.25 -8.02
N CYS A 93 -2.91 -0.47 -8.07
CA CYS A 93 -3.44 0.07 -9.34
C CYS A 93 -2.54 1.16 -9.95
N GLN A 94 -1.60 1.71 -9.19
CA GLN A 94 -0.63 2.74 -9.61
C GLN A 94 0.82 2.29 -9.35
N ALA A 95 1.05 0.98 -9.44
CA ALA A 95 2.26 0.32 -8.99
C ALA A 95 3.55 0.87 -9.59
N ALA A 96 3.57 1.21 -10.88
CA ALA A 96 4.79 1.68 -11.55
C ALA A 96 5.31 2.99 -10.95
N VAL A 97 4.42 3.96 -10.71
CA VAL A 97 4.78 5.27 -10.14
C VAL A 97 5.17 5.14 -8.68
N LEU A 98 4.40 4.34 -7.91
CA LEU A 98 4.69 4.12 -6.49
C LEU A 98 5.98 3.33 -6.27
N ALA A 99 6.33 2.38 -7.13
CA ALA A 99 7.60 1.65 -7.04
C ALA A 99 8.80 2.60 -7.21
N ALA A 100 8.73 3.51 -8.19
CA ALA A 100 9.78 4.50 -8.39
C ALA A 100 9.90 5.49 -7.22
N LEU A 101 8.77 5.93 -6.67
CA LEU A 101 8.74 6.80 -5.49
C LEU A 101 9.30 6.08 -4.26
N ALA A 102 8.90 4.83 -4.02
CA ALA A 102 9.36 4.04 -2.89
C ALA A 102 10.88 3.81 -2.91
N ALA A 103 11.45 3.52 -4.07
CA ALA A 103 12.90 3.37 -4.22
C ALA A 103 13.66 4.64 -3.80
N GLN A 104 13.17 5.82 -4.19
CA GLN A 104 13.77 7.10 -3.79
C GLN A 104 13.59 7.37 -2.28
N LEU A 105 12.47 6.96 -1.69
CA LEU A 105 12.23 7.09 -0.24
C LEU A 105 13.21 6.21 0.55
N HIS A 106 13.47 4.97 0.11
CA HIS A 106 14.48 4.09 0.71
C HIS A 106 15.90 4.68 0.64
N GLU A 107 16.26 5.32 -0.48
CA GLU A 107 17.56 6.02 -0.61
C GLU A 107 17.73 7.13 0.46
N ASN A 108 16.63 7.64 1.00
CA ASN A 108 16.59 8.63 2.07
C ASN A 108 16.35 8.01 3.47
N GLY A 109 16.42 6.69 3.60
CA GLY A 109 16.33 5.99 4.89
C GLY A 109 14.91 5.83 5.45
N LEU A 110 13.88 5.98 4.60
CA LEU A 110 12.48 5.86 5.00
C LEU A 110 11.93 4.50 4.62
N ASP A 111 11.25 3.82 5.55
CA ASP A 111 10.57 2.55 5.25
C ASP A 111 9.20 2.76 4.61
N ILE A 112 8.68 1.71 3.98
CA ILE A 112 7.43 1.74 3.22
C ILE A 112 6.43 0.74 3.79
N TRP A 113 5.31 1.26 4.30
CA TRP A 113 4.11 0.46 4.56
C TRP A 113 3.13 0.61 3.39
N CYS A 114 2.42 -0.47 3.08
CA CYS A 114 1.42 -0.45 2.01
C CYS A 114 0.18 -1.25 2.41
N TYR A 115 -0.98 -0.62 2.29
CA TYR A 115 -2.28 -1.27 2.44
C TYR A 115 -2.78 -1.73 1.08
N SER A 116 -3.29 -2.96 1.01
CA SER A 116 -3.89 -3.49 -0.22
C SER A 116 -5.11 -4.36 0.09
N GLY A 117 -6.11 -4.29 -0.75
CA GLY A 117 -7.20 -5.24 -0.75
C GLY A 117 -6.84 -6.59 -1.37
N TYR A 118 -5.72 -6.68 -2.07
CA TYR A 118 -5.16 -7.95 -2.55
C TYR A 118 -4.38 -8.66 -1.46
N THR A 119 -4.35 -9.99 -1.50
CA THR A 119 -3.48 -10.77 -0.61
C THR A 119 -2.05 -10.83 -1.14
N TYR A 120 -1.09 -11.12 -0.27
CA TYR A 120 0.31 -11.30 -0.63
C TYR A 120 0.49 -12.35 -1.76
N GLU A 121 -0.27 -13.45 -1.68
CA GLU A 121 -0.24 -14.51 -2.67
C GLU A 121 -0.74 -14.03 -4.05
N GLN A 122 -1.78 -13.19 -4.07
CA GLN A 122 -2.28 -12.57 -5.31
C GLN A 122 -1.25 -11.61 -5.91
N LEU A 123 -0.60 -10.79 -5.08
CA LEU A 123 0.43 -9.84 -5.53
C LEU A 123 1.67 -10.56 -6.07
N THR A 124 2.15 -11.58 -5.37
CA THR A 124 3.31 -12.38 -5.83
C THR A 124 3.02 -13.20 -7.08
N GLY A 125 1.76 -13.66 -7.24
CA GLY A 125 1.29 -14.39 -8.42
C GLY A 125 0.93 -13.49 -9.61
N CYS A 126 0.92 -12.17 -9.44
CA CYS A 126 0.55 -11.23 -10.48
C CYS A 126 1.57 -11.22 -11.64
N ARG A 127 1.08 -11.14 -12.88
CA ARG A 127 1.94 -11.11 -14.09
C ARG A 127 2.52 -9.74 -14.36
N GLU A 128 1.86 -8.67 -13.91
CA GLU A 128 2.30 -7.28 -14.10
C GLU A 128 3.61 -7.04 -13.36
N GLN A 129 4.65 -6.72 -14.11
CA GLN A 129 5.99 -6.49 -13.56
C GLN A 129 6.01 -5.32 -12.57
N SER A 130 5.25 -4.26 -12.85
CA SER A 130 5.14 -3.09 -11.98
C SER A 130 4.61 -3.45 -10.58
N VAL A 131 3.64 -4.38 -10.50
CA VAL A 131 3.09 -4.87 -9.24
C VAL A 131 4.17 -5.57 -8.41
N ARG A 132 4.95 -6.47 -9.04
CA ARG A 132 6.05 -7.14 -8.36
C ARG A 132 7.16 -6.17 -7.95
N HIS A 133 7.46 -5.16 -8.77
CA HIS A 133 8.44 -4.14 -8.43
C HIS A 133 7.97 -3.31 -7.23
N LEU A 134 6.69 -2.90 -7.17
CA LEU A 134 6.18 -2.20 -6.00
C LEU A 134 6.26 -3.10 -4.76
N LEU A 135 5.82 -4.36 -4.86
CA LEU A 135 5.86 -5.29 -3.74
C LEU A 135 7.29 -5.44 -3.17
N GLN A 136 8.31 -5.45 -4.03
CA GLN A 136 9.72 -5.52 -3.62
C GLN A 136 10.21 -4.26 -2.90
N GLN A 137 9.50 -3.14 -3.03
CA GLN A 137 9.81 -1.89 -2.32
C GLN A 137 9.00 -1.71 -1.03
N VAL A 138 8.08 -2.62 -0.72
CA VAL A 138 7.28 -2.56 0.51
C VAL A 138 8.00 -3.31 1.62
N ASP A 139 8.14 -2.68 2.80
CA ASP A 139 8.70 -3.31 3.99
C ASP A 139 7.61 -4.04 4.75
N VAL A 140 6.47 -3.40 4.98
CA VAL A 140 5.32 -4.02 5.63
C VAL A 140 4.07 -3.88 4.76
N LEU A 141 3.46 -5.00 4.42
CA LEU A 141 2.20 -5.06 3.70
C LEU A 141 1.05 -5.38 4.66
N VAL A 142 0.03 -4.53 4.66
CA VAL A 142 -1.26 -4.84 5.27
C VAL A 142 -2.16 -5.37 4.16
N ASP A 143 -2.35 -6.69 4.14
CA ASP A 143 -2.97 -7.39 3.02
C ASP A 143 -4.39 -7.87 3.29
N GLY A 144 -5.14 -8.02 2.21
CA GLY A 144 -6.50 -8.55 2.22
C GLY A 144 -7.61 -7.48 2.28
N PRO A 145 -8.79 -7.79 1.71
CA PRO A 145 -9.90 -6.85 1.68
C PRO A 145 -10.43 -6.57 3.09
N TYR A 146 -10.92 -5.34 3.30
CA TYR A 146 -11.66 -5.05 4.53
C TYR A 146 -12.97 -5.85 4.56
N LEU A 147 -13.19 -6.57 5.65
CA LEU A 147 -14.42 -7.33 5.90
C LEU A 147 -15.14 -6.75 7.13
N GLU A 148 -16.26 -6.08 6.89
CA GLU A 148 -17.04 -5.43 7.95
C GLU A 148 -17.48 -6.41 9.05
N ALA A 149 -17.82 -7.66 8.67
CA ALA A 149 -18.19 -8.71 9.62
C ALA A 149 -17.04 -9.15 10.55
N GLN A 150 -15.81 -8.80 10.23
CA GLN A 150 -14.60 -9.06 11.02
C GLN A 150 -13.94 -7.77 11.54
N ARG A 151 -14.70 -6.66 11.53
CA ARG A 151 -14.23 -5.39 12.07
C ARG A 151 -13.82 -5.54 13.53
N ASP A 152 -12.60 -5.09 13.83
CA ASP A 152 -12.07 -5.11 15.19
C ASP A 152 -11.16 -3.88 15.40
N LEU A 153 -11.58 -2.99 16.30
CA LEU A 153 -10.88 -1.75 16.62
C LEU A 153 -9.70 -1.95 17.58
N THR A 154 -9.51 -3.15 18.10
CA THR A 154 -8.37 -3.48 18.98
C THR A 154 -7.14 -3.92 18.21
N LEU A 155 -7.28 -4.17 16.91
CA LEU A 155 -6.17 -4.58 16.04
C LEU A 155 -5.28 -3.38 15.68
N SER A 156 -3.99 -3.50 15.95
CA SER A 156 -3.02 -2.50 15.49
C SER A 156 -2.94 -2.49 13.96
N PHE A 157 -3.07 -1.31 13.36
CA PHE A 157 -2.86 -1.04 11.93
C PHE A 157 -3.74 -1.84 10.95
N ARG A 158 -4.82 -2.48 11.41
CA ARG A 158 -5.74 -3.29 10.60
C ARG A 158 -7.17 -2.93 10.92
N GLY A 159 -8.05 -3.00 9.92
CA GLY A 159 -9.49 -2.71 10.11
C GLY A 159 -10.32 -3.95 10.40
N SER A 160 -9.88 -5.14 10.03
CA SER A 160 -10.61 -6.41 10.16
C SER A 160 -9.69 -7.60 10.40
N GLY A 161 -10.22 -8.62 11.09
CA GLY A 161 -9.45 -9.75 11.59
C GLY A 161 -8.82 -10.66 10.54
N ASN A 162 -9.32 -10.62 9.29
CA ASN A 162 -8.75 -11.35 8.17
C ASN A 162 -7.47 -10.72 7.62
N GLN A 163 -7.22 -9.44 7.86
CA GLN A 163 -6.04 -8.74 7.37
C GLN A 163 -4.80 -9.15 8.12
N ARG A 164 -3.66 -9.19 7.42
CA ARG A 164 -2.37 -9.59 7.98
C ARG A 164 -1.38 -8.44 7.85
N LEU A 165 -0.49 -8.31 8.84
CA LEU A 165 0.73 -7.52 8.74
C LEU A 165 1.84 -8.48 8.27
N ILE A 166 2.42 -8.21 7.13
CA ILE A 166 3.40 -9.10 6.48
C ILE A 166 4.74 -8.38 6.35
N ASP A 167 5.80 -8.98 6.90
CA ASP A 167 7.18 -8.62 6.61
C ASP A 167 7.50 -9.07 5.18
N VAL A 168 7.51 -8.12 4.23
CA VAL A 168 7.67 -8.46 2.82
C VAL A 168 9.08 -8.92 2.49
N PRO A 169 10.17 -8.27 2.94
CA PRO A 169 11.53 -8.75 2.73
C PRO A 169 11.75 -10.17 3.23
N ALA A 170 11.32 -10.48 4.46
CA ALA A 170 11.44 -11.83 5.01
C ALA A 170 10.59 -12.84 4.25
N SER A 171 9.39 -12.46 3.84
CA SER A 171 8.47 -13.30 3.05
C SER A 171 9.03 -13.64 1.68
N LEU A 172 9.59 -12.65 0.97
CA LEU A 172 10.22 -12.85 -0.34
C LEU A 172 11.45 -13.76 -0.23
N LYS A 173 12.24 -13.61 0.84
CA LYS A 173 13.44 -14.42 1.09
C LYS A 173 13.10 -15.87 1.43
N SER A 174 12.05 -16.10 2.22
CA SER A 174 11.65 -17.44 2.66
C SER A 174 10.81 -18.19 1.62
N GLY A 175 10.22 -17.48 0.66
CA GLY A 175 9.27 -18.04 -0.31
C GLY A 175 7.87 -18.30 0.25
N GLY A 176 7.56 -17.81 1.45
CA GLY A 176 6.27 -17.93 2.13
C GLY A 176 5.98 -16.70 3.00
N VAL A 177 4.75 -16.58 3.50
CA VAL A 177 4.36 -15.46 4.35
C VAL A 177 5.08 -15.51 5.69
N VAL A 178 5.76 -14.41 6.03
CA VAL A 178 6.31 -14.12 7.36
C VAL A 178 5.52 -12.94 7.93
N LEU A 179 4.91 -13.12 9.10
CA LEU A 179 4.13 -12.07 9.74
C LEU A 179 5.05 -11.03 10.39
N TYR A 180 4.73 -9.77 10.18
CA TYR A 180 5.34 -8.66 10.90
C TYR A 180 4.78 -8.58 12.31
N GLN A 181 5.65 -8.36 13.30
CA GLN A 181 5.27 -8.17 14.70
C GLN A 181 5.55 -6.72 15.08
N PRO A 182 4.51 -5.87 15.27
CA PRO A 182 4.71 -4.51 15.75
C PRO A 182 5.44 -4.51 17.10
N GLU A 183 6.34 -3.57 17.31
CA GLU A 183 6.89 -3.27 18.64
C GLU A 183 5.74 -2.68 19.48
N GLY A 184 5.44 -3.28 20.62
CA GLY A 184 4.30 -2.95 21.48
C GLY A 184 4.50 -1.69 22.33
#